data_a3dc04bee7c34fe7eca4acd9ac92897c
#
_entry.id   a3dc04bee7c34fe7eca4acd9ac92897c
#
_cell.length_a   1.000
_cell.length_b   1.000
_cell.length_c   1.000
_cell.angle_alpha   90.00
_cell.angle_beta   90.00
_cell.angle_gamma   90.00
#
_symmetry.space_group_name_H-M   'P 1'
#
loop_
_entity.id
_entity.type
_entity.pdbx_description
1 polymer ?
#
loop_
_entity_poly.entity_id
_entity_poly.type
_entity_poly.pdbx_seq_one_letter_code
_entity_poly.pdbx_strand_id
1 'polypeptide(L)'
;MKQQVHGNVTGVRDTLIEALGQLYDYEVDEDTFLPRELMQVLARFTGVLNREIAVYITRDGEVVDVSIGTDRDVELRDYRLRRNTQRLSCVRCIHTHPNGDGRLSDVDLSALRSFRYDAMVAIGCLKGEPTFVQSAFLVEKQNLLMDQPVRWYKTPDGDWMRQITESDRIVGWEADEKGTHAKERAVLMGIESMESLDELARLADTAGAEVVGQFLQKKDKPDTALFIGRGRADELCRQCQALEADLCIFDEELTGIQARNLEEILRVKVVDRTTLILDIFAQRASSAEGKLQVELAQLQYQSSRLIGQGLALSRLAGGIGTRGPGESKLEMNRRHIRERMTELRRRLDAVEKQRELRRKSREKNEIPVVALVGYTNAGKSTLLNQMTGSDVYVQDQLFATLDAVSRRIETAEHTPFLLVDTVGFIRKLPHALVSAFRSTLEEAVLADVLVIVNDGASEEIMQQHDTVVQVLSDLGATEQPRIEVINKCDLYTDEAGAPMLIPGAVRLSAKTGEGIAELHARIAEQLQKTYAPVTFVLPFDRFGLVGQIRPLGRVINEEYTDTGLELTVVLANADRDRLVSKYGKEILKG
;
A
#
# COMPACT_ATOMS: atom_id res chain seq x y z
N MET A 1 20.16 10.97 27.41
CA MET A 1 19.55 9.79 28.08
C MET A 1 20.70 9.05 28.73
N LYS A 2 20.59 8.59 29.99
CA LYS A 2 21.58 7.64 30.51
C LYS A 2 21.50 6.38 29.63
N GLN A 3 22.55 6.05 28.94
CA GLN A 3 22.68 4.84 28.18
C GLN A 3 22.63 3.68 29.17
N GLN A 4 21.76 2.71 28.95
CA GLN A 4 21.50 1.62 29.90
C GLN A 4 22.07 0.32 29.35
N VAL A 5 22.79 -0.42 30.19
CA VAL A 5 23.26 -1.78 29.84
C VAL A 5 22.06 -2.71 29.71
N HIS A 6 21.99 -3.47 28.64
CA HIS A 6 20.87 -4.33 28.28
C HIS A 6 21.12 -5.82 28.54
N GLY A 7 20.11 -6.65 28.33
CA GLY A 7 20.20 -8.10 28.40
C GLY A 7 19.96 -8.66 29.81
N ASN A 8 20.65 -9.75 30.16
CA ASN A 8 20.45 -10.46 31.42
C ASN A 8 21.20 -9.80 32.59
N VAL A 9 20.64 -8.72 33.12
CA VAL A 9 21.20 -7.98 34.28
C VAL A 9 20.80 -8.58 35.63
N THR A 10 19.95 -9.63 35.65
CA THR A 10 19.46 -10.24 36.89
C THR A 10 20.61 -10.83 37.70
N GLY A 11 20.75 -10.40 38.98
CA GLY A 11 21.79 -10.87 39.87
C GLY A 11 23.17 -10.24 39.64
N VAL A 12 23.28 -9.25 38.77
CA VAL A 12 24.48 -8.42 38.60
C VAL A 12 24.42 -7.26 39.59
N ARG A 13 25.57 -6.95 40.25
CA ARG A 13 25.62 -5.81 41.18
C ARG A 13 25.56 -4.49 40.42
N ASP A 14 24.80 -3.53 40.97
CA ASP A 14 24.61 -2.21 40.33
C ASP A 14 25.94 -1.50 40.00
N THR A 15 26.92 -1.63 40.87
CA THR A 15 28.27 -1.08 40.64
C THR A 15 28.97 -1.65 39.39
N LEU A 16 28.71 -2.92 39.03
CA LEU A 16 29.24 -3.53 37.82
C LEU A 16 28.44 -3.11 36.60
N ILE A 17 27.15 -2.91 36.73
CA ILE A 17 26.30 -2.37 35.65
C ILE A 17 26.72 -0.93 35.34
N GLU A 18 26.95 -0.09 36.37
CA GLU A 18 27.44 1.27 36.21
C GLU A 18 28.83 1.30 35.55
N ALA A 19 29.73 0.39 35.97
CA ALA A 19 31.08 0.28 35.38
C ALA A 19 31.02 -0.18 33.90
N LEU A 20 30.13 -1.12 33.54
CA LEU A 20 29.90 -1.49 32.15
C LEU A 20 29.26 -0.36 31.35
N GLY A 21 28.42 0.45 32.00
CA GLY A 21 27.84 1.65 31.39
C GLY A 21 28.87 2.71 30.98
N GLN A 22 30.07 2.70 31.58
CA GLN A 22 31.17 3.58 31.16
C GLN A 22 31.73 3.22 29.78
N LEU A 23 31.44 2.01 29.25
CA LEU A 23 31.83 1.63 27.89
C LEU A 23 31.15 2.48 26.82
N TYR A 24 30.02 3.10 27.13
CA TYR A 24 29.36 4.04 26.20
C TYR A 24 30.14 5.34 25.98
N ASP A 25 30.99 5.70 26.96
CA ASP A 25 31.87 6.87 26.87
C ASP A 25 33.26 6.50 26.24
N TYR A 26 33.39 5.23 25.81
CA TYR A 26 34.63 4.75 25.19
C TYR A 26 34.59 5.05 23.69
N GLU A 27 35.53 5.85 23.23
CA GLU A 27 35.70 6.17 21.82
C GLU A 27 36.82 5.32 21.22
N VAL A 28 36.54 4.69 20.09
CA VAL A 28 37.53 3.93 19.31
C VAL A 28 37.94 4.78 18.13
N ASP A 29 39.26 4.88 17.87
CA ASP A 29 39.73 5.59 16.67
C ASP A 29 39.13 4.98 15.40
N GLU A 30 38.71 5.82 14.44
CA GLU A 30 38.07 5.41 13.20
C GLU A 30 38.84 4.35 12.41
N ASP A 31 40.20 4.41 12.47
CA ASP A 31 41.10 3.47 11.79
C ASP A 31 41.39 2.19 12.60
N THR A 32 40.86 2.09 13.82
CA THR A 32 41.09 0.95 14.71
C THR A 32 39.89 0.02 14.71
N PHE A 33 40.09 -1.25 14.36
CA PHE A 33 39.04 -2.25 14.35
C PHE A 33 38.66 -2.73 15.76
N LEU A 34 39.68 -3.11 16.58
CA LEU A 34 39.46 -3.67 17.92
C LEU A 34 40.63 -3.30 18.86
N PRO A 35 40.50 -2.25 19.68
CA PRO A 35 41.53 -1.82 20.61
C PRO A 35 41.92 -2.91 21.63
N ARG A 36 43.17 -3.07 21.87
CA ARG A 36 43.68 -4.05 22.86
C ARG A 36 43.18 -3.79 24.27
N GLU A 37 43.08 -2.52 24.65
CA GLU A 37 42.54 -2.07 25.93
C GLU A 37 41.07 -2.50 26.10
N LEU A 38 40.29 -2.34 25.06
CA LEU A 38 38.88 -2.77 25.07
C LEU A 38 38.74 -4.29 25.26
N MET A 39 39.56 -5.09 24.55
CA MET A 39 39.58 -6.55 24.73
C MET A 39 39.88 -6.94 26.18
N GLN A 40 40.88 -6.28 26.81
CA GLN A 40 41.24 -6.53 28.21
C GLN A 40 40.11 -6.14 29.16
N VAL A 41 39.49 -4.99 28.95
CA VAL A 41 38.36 -4.52 29.76
C VAL A 41 37.20 -5.50 29.67
N LEU A 42 36.78 -5.90 28.46
CA LEU A 42 35.73 -6.87 28.25
C LEU A 42 36.05 -8.22 28.88
N ALA A 43 37.31 -8.72 28.75
CA ALA A 43 37.73 -9.97 29.35
C ALA A 43 37.68 -9.93 30.88
N ARG A 44 38.05 -8.81 31.54
CA ARG A 44 37.91 -8.64 33.00
C ARG A 44 36.46 -8.70 33.45
N PHE A 45 35.58 -7.97 32.77
CA PHE A 45 34.14 -8.04 33.10
C PHE A 45 33.57 -9.45 32.91
N THR A 46 33.93 -10.11 31.79
CA THR A 46 33.52 -11.49 31.51
C THR A 46 34.04 -12.45 32.61
N GLY A 47 35.30 -12.27 33.05
CA GLY A 47 35.86 -13.09 34.13
C GLY A 47 35.20 -12.88 35.48
N VAL A 48 34.74 -11.67 35.80
CA VAL A 48 34.04 -11.34 37.06
C VAL A 48 32.61 -11.82 37.03
N LEU A 49 31.90 -11.66 35.89
CA LEU A 49 30.49 -11.98 35.74
C LEU A 49 30.26 -13.45 35.39
N ASN A 50 31.24 -14.12 34.81
CA ASN A 50 31.14 -15.42 34.15
C ASN A 50 29.95 -15.45 33.15
N ARG A 51 29.81 -14.36 32.37
CA ARG A 51 28.75 -14.16 31.38
C ARG A 51 29.34 -13.56 30.12
N GLU A 52 28.71 -13.82 29.01
CA GLU A 52 29.00 -13.17 27.73
C GLU A 52 28.63 -11.69 27.79
N ILE A 53 29.42 -10.86 27.14
CA ILE A 53 29.21 -9.42 27.00
C ILE A 53 29.31 -9.09 25.52
N ALA A 54 28.34 -8.41 24.98
CA ALA A 54 28.37 -7.89 23.61
C ALA A 54 28.44 -6.37 23.63
N VAL A 55 29.30 -5.82 22.77
CA VAL A 55 29.45 -4.38 22.53
C VAL A 55 29.27 -4.12 21.04
N TYR A 56 28.51 -3.10 20.73
CA TYR A 56 28.23 -2.70 19.35
C TYR A 56 28.89 -1.36 19.08
N ILE A 57 29.74 -1.32 18.06
CA ILE A 57 30.57 -0.15 17.74
C ILE A 57 30.26 0.30 16.31
N THR A 58 30.02 1.59 16.12
CA THR A 58 29.82 2.20 14.80
C THR A 58 31.14 2.31 14.03
N ARG A 59 31.09 2.68 12.75
CA ARG A 59 32.31 2.99 11.96
C ARG A 59 33.05 4.21 12.49
N ASP A 60 32.28 5.18 13.05
CA ASP A 60 32.86 6.39 13.65
C ASP A 60 33.46 6.14 15.04
N GLY A 61 33.46 4.88 15.51
CA GLY A 61 34.09 4.47 16.77
C GLY A 61 33.20 4.61 18.02
N GLU A 62 31.95 5.05 17.89
CA GLU A 62 31.02 5.19 19.02
C GLU A 62 30.48 3.83 19.48
N VAL A 63 30.40 3.62 20.78
CA VAL A 63 29.71 2.46 21.37
C VAL A 63 28.20 2.76 21.46
N VAL A 64 27.40 2.08 20.66
CA VAL A 64 25.95 2.30 20.59
C VAL A 64 25.15 1.42 21.54
N ASP A 65 25.68 0.23 21.89
CA ASP A 65 25.05 -0.63 22.90
C ASP A 65 26.04 -1.54 23.61
N VAL A 66 25.66 -1.91 24.86
CA VAL A 66 26.35 -2.87 25.70
C VAL A 66 25.32 -3.83 26.27
N SER A 67 25.48 -5.13 26.01
CA SER A 67 24.55 -6.18 26.44
C SER A 67 25.25 -7.26 27.26
N ILE A 68 24.57 -7.78 28.29
CA ILE A 68 25.02 -8.90 29.12
C ILE A 68 24.17 -10.13 28.78
N GLY A 69 24.82 -11.24 28.47
CA GLY A 69 24.19 -12.53 28.22
C GLY A 69 24.16 -13.48 29.42
N THR A 70 24.19 -14.77 29.12
CA THR A 70 24.38 -15.86 30.05
C THR A 70 25.85 -16.33 30.04
N ASP A 71 26.13 -17.48 30.58
CA ASP A 71 27.45 -18.16 30.49
C ASP A 71 27.65 -18.87 29.14
N ARG A 72 26.68 -18.85 28.23
CA ARG A 72 26.68 -19.59 26.96
C ARG A 72 26.25 -18.79 25.75
N ASP A 73 25.50 -17.74 25.94
CA ASP A 73 24.97 -16.92 24.86
C ASP A 73 24.68 -15.47 25.30
N VAL A 74 24.70 -14.56 24.36
CA VAL A 74 24.24 -13.18 24.51
C VAL A 74 23.16 -12.88 23.47
N GLU A 75 22.09 -12.19 23.87
CA GLU A 75 21.04 -11.76 22.94
C GLU A 75 21.61 -10.73 21.96
N LEU A 76 21.76 -11.14 20.69
CA LEU A 76 22.26 -10.28 19.64
C LEU A 76 21.10 -9.42 19.10
N ARG A 77 21.34 -8.15 18.89
CA ARG A 77 20.31 -7.15 18.57
C ARG A 77 20.53 -6.50 17.22
N ASP A 78 19.44 -6.18 16.54
CA ASP A 78 19.46 -5.47 15.26
C ASP A 78 19.74 -3.97 15.47
N TYR A 79 20.95 -3.54 15.14
CA TYR A 79 21.34 -2.12 15.12
C TYR A 79 21.62 -1.69 13.69
N ARG A 80 20.60 -1.14 13.02
CA ARG A 80 20.74 -0.62 11.65
C ARG A 80 20.80 0.89 11.66
N LEU A 81 21.96 1.46 11.37
CA LEU A 81 22.14 2.90 11.19
C LEU A 81 21.73 3.35 9.78
N ARG A 82 21.74 2.45 8.80
CA ARG A 82 21.34 2.73 7.41
C ARG A 82 19.86 2.37 7.17
N ARG A 83 19.17 3.22 6.38
CA ARG A 83 17.80 2.97 5.94
C ARG A 83 17.68 1.81 4.93
N ASN A 84 18.73 1.56 4.14
CA ASN A 84 18.77 0.47 3.17
C ASN A 84 19.11 -0.85 3.90
N THR A 85 18.11 -1.73 3.99
CA THR A 85 18.22 -3.03 4.66
C THR A 85 19.09 -4.05 3.92
N GLN A 86 19.43 -3.78 2.66
CA GLN A 86 20.27 -4.67 1.84
C GLN A 86 21.78 -4.36 1.96
N ARG A 87 22.14 -3.21 2.53
CA ARG A 87 23.54 -2.84 2.81
C ARG A 87 23.97 -3.23 4.22
N LEU A 88 25.26 -3.20 4.50
CA LEU A 88 25.78 -3.43 5.85
C LEU A 88 25.23 -2.39 6.84
N SER A 89 25.08 -2.81 8.11
CA SER A 89 24.43 -2.02 9.17
C SER A 89 25.23 -0.81 9.64
N CYS A 90 26.49 -0.67 9.26
CA CYS A 90 27.49 0.27 9.78
C CYS A 90 27.84 0.05 11.26
N VAL A 91 27.60 -1.15 11.78
CA VAL A 91 27.91 -1.53 13.16
C VAL A 91 28.64 -2.87 13.16
N ARG A 92 29.73 -2.96 13.93
CA ARG A 92 30.40 -4.22 14.25
C ARG A 92 30.00 -4.71 15.63
N CYS A 93 29.70 -6.02 15.76
CA CYS A 93 29.37 -6.65 17.02
C CYS A 93 30.60 -7.39 17.57
N ILE A 94 31.02 -7.07 18.79
CA ILE A 94 32.13 -7.70 19.49
C ILE A 94 31.58 -8.33 20.75
N HIS A 95 31.73 -9.64 20.91
CA HIS A 95 31.25 -10.34 22.10
C HIS A 95 32.31 -11.27 22.70
N THR A 96 32.09 -11.69 23.93
CA THR A 96 33.05 -12.47 24.70
C THR A 96 32.50 -13.84 25.06
N HIS A 97 33.38 -14.87 25.06
CA HIS A 97 33.07 -16.23 25.51
C HIS A 97 33.81 -16.57 26.81
N PRO A 98 33.10 -16.84 27.92
CA PRO A 98 33.72 -17.12 29.24
C PRO A 98 34.53 -18.42 29.31
N ASN A 99 34.28 -19.34 28.35
CA ASN A 99 34.94 -20.64 28.26
C ASN A 99 36.38 -20.59 27.70
N GLY A 100 36.87 -19.42 27.30
CA GLY A 100 38.19 -19.23 26.68
C GLY A 100 38.27 -19.58 25.20
N ASP A 101 37.21 -20.03 24.57
CA ASP A 101 37.11 -20.29 23.13
C ASP A 101 36.71 -19.01 22.40
N GLY A 102 37.60 -18.47 21.58
CA GLY A 102 37.34 -17.28 20.76
C GLY A 102 36.77 -17.60 19.36
N ARG A 103 36.19 -18.78 19.15
CA ARG A 103 35.56 -19.16 17.89
C ARG A 103 34.12 -18.69 17.83
N LEU A 104 33.73 -18.23 16.64
CA LEU A 104 32.33 -17.87 16.34
C LEU A 104 31.44 -19.11 16.23
N SER A 105 30.29 -19.08 16.85
CA SER A 105 29.26 -20.11 16.77
C SER A 105 28.37 -19.96 15.52
N ASP A 106 27.58 -21.00 15.20
CA ASP A 106 26.59 -20.92 14.11
C ASP A 106 25.52 -19.85 14.39
N VAL A 107 25.22 -19.56 15.66
CA VAL A 107 24.30 -18.50 16.07
C VAL A 107 24.87 -17.12 15.72
N ASP A 108 26.16 -16.90 16.02
CA ASP A 108 26.85 -15.65 15.68
C ASP A 108 26.88 -15.41 14.16
N LEU A 109 27.18 -16.46 13.40
CA LEU A 109 27.22 -16.40 11.94
C LEU A 109 25.83 -16.17 11.32
N SER A 110 24.79 -16.74 11.92
CA SER A 110 23.41 -16.46 11.52
C SER A 110 23.01 -15.02 11.82
N ALA A 111 23.38 -14.50 12.98
CA ALA A 111 23.12 -13.10 13.34
C ALA A 111 23.87 -12.13 12.42
N LEU A 112 25.14 -12.42 12.07
CA LEU A 112 25.89 -11.63 11.10
C LEU A 112 25.17 -11.52 9.75
N ARG A 113 24.62 -12.62 9.25
CA ARG A 113 23.83 -12.62 8.00
C ARG A 113 22.52 -11.84 8.15
N SER A 114 21.76 -12.11 9.23
CA SER A 114 20.42 -11.55 9.45
C SER A 114 20.45 -10.05 9.72
N PHE A 115 21.37 -9.60 10.57
CA PHE A 115 21.48 -8.19 10.96
C PHE A 115 22.46 -7.39 10.08
N ARG A 116 23.20 -8.10 9.21
CA ARG A 116 24.17 -7.51 8.27
C ARG A 116 25.18 -6.61 8.95
N TYR A 117 25.70 -7.07 10.09
CA TYR A 117 26.78 -6.33 10.76
C TYR A 117 27.98 -6.16 9.83
N ASP A 118 28.72 -5.09 10.05
CA ASP A 118 30.00 -4.86 9.36
C ASP A 118 31.00 -5.98 9.64
N ALA A 119 30.96 -6.48 10.87
CA ALA A 119 31.73 -7.63 11.31
C ALA A 119 31.12 -8.25 12.57
N MET A 120 31.36 -9.54 12.78
CA MET A 120 31.10 -10.26 14.01
C MET A 120 32.41 -10.74 14.57
N VAL A 121 32.66 -10.48 15.85
CA VAL A 121 33.94 -10.84 16.53
C VAL A 121 33.67 -11.54 17.84
N ALA A 122 34.25 -12.71 18.03
CA ALA A 122 34.24 -13.44 19.31
C ALA A 122 35.61 -13.33 19.98
N ILE A 123 35.64 -13.02 21.28
CA ILE A 123 36.84 -12.96 22.12
C ILE A 123 36.72 -14.07 23.18
N GLY A 124 37.57 -15.06 23.12
CA GLY A 124 37.68 -16.05 24.20
C GLY A 124 38.30 -15.41 25.44
N CYS A 125 37.67 -15.61 26.60
CA CYS A 125 38.10 -15.07 27.88
C CYS A 125 38.33 -16.18 28.90
N LEU A 126 39.49 -16.19 29.53
CA LEU A 126 39.80 -17.16 30.58
C LEU A 126 40.41 -16.45 31.78
N LYS A 127 39.79 -16.60 32.97
CA LYS A 127 40.23 -15.97 34.22
C LYS A 127 40.42 -14.45 34.13
N GLY A 128 39.58 -13.77 33.34
CA GLY A 128 39.63 -12.33 33.15
C GLY A 128 40.71 -11.82 32.14
N GLU A 129 41.34 -12.73 31.42
CA GLU A 129 42.32 -12.40 30.37
C GLU A 129 41.80 -12.89 29.00
N PRO A 130 42.01 -12.11 27.91
CA PRO A 130 41.63 -12.54 26.57
C PRO A 130 42.61 -13.63 26.06
N THR A 131 42.11 -14.57 25.28
CA THR A 131 42.86 -15.72 24.76
C THR A 131 43.04 -15.66 23.24
N PHE A 132 41.99 -16.03 22.53
CA PHE A 132 41.91 -16.03 21.07
C PHE A 132 40.79 -15.13 20.62
N VAL A 133 40.92 -14.62 19.40
CA VAL A 133 39.90 -13.78 18.73
C VAL A 133 39.67 -14.31 17.34
N GLN A 134 38.44 -14.41 16.93
CA GLN A 134 38.05 -14.72 15.56
C GLN A 134 37.07 -13.67 15.04
N SER A 135 37.24 -13.28 13.79
CA SER A 135 36.33 -12.38 13.07
C SER A 135 35.64 -13.08 11.90
N ALA A 136 34.44 -12.60 11.55
CA ALA A 136 33.74 -12.95 10.34
C ALA A 136 33.13 -11.70 9.71
N PHE A 137 33.09 -11.69 8.38
CA PHE A 137 32.58 -10.62 7.53
C PHE A 137 31.58 -11.15 6.54
N LEU A 138 30.55 -10.37 6.26
CA LEU A 138 29.62 -10.69 5.18
C LEU A 138 30.23 -10.27 3.85
N VAL A 139 30.28 -11.21 2.89
CA VAL A 139 30.78 -10.97 1.55
C VAL A 139 29.72 -11.37 0.51
N GLU A 140 30.08 -11.47 -0.74
CA GLU A 140 29.18 -11.74 -1.87
C GLU A 140 28.11 -12.81 -1.60
N LYS A 141 26.84 -12.53 -1.95
CA LYS A 141 25.67 -13.45 -1.87
C LYS A 141 25.42 -14.06 -0.50
N GLN A 142 25.63 -13.28 0.57
CA GLN A 142 25.52 -13.74 1.96
C GLN A 142 26.58 -14.79 2.38
N ASN A 143 27.60 -15.02 1.57
CA ASN A 143 28.74 -15.79 1.99
C ASN A 143 29.50 -15.09 3.11
N LEU A 144 30.12 -15.88 3.96
CA LEU A 144 30.92 -15.37 5.07
C LEU A 144 32.40 -15.63 4.80
N LEU A 145 33.19 -14.58 5.01
CA LEU A 145 34.63 -14.71 5.14
C LEU A 145 34.96 -14.80 6.62
N MET A 146 35.52 -15.92 7.04
CA MET A 146 35.92 -16.14 8.44
C MET A 146 37.44 -16.29 8.50
N ASP A 147 38.07 -15.55 9.40
CA ASP A 147 39.48 -15.74 9.69
C ASP A 147 39.75 -16.91 10.63
N GLN A 148 40.96 -17.44 10.61
CA GLN A 148 41.37 -18.39 11.62
C GLN A 148 41.50 -17.70 12.98
N PRO A 149 41.15 -18.38 14.09
CA PRO A 149 41.35 -17.82 15.43
C PRO A 149 42.80 -17.45 15.68
N VAL A 150 43.04 -16.19 16.04
CA VAL A 150 44.35 -15.65 16.32
C VAL A 150 44.49 -15.32 17.81
N ARG A 151 45.74 -15.28 18.31
CA ARG A 151 45.98 -14.79 19.66
C ARG A 151 45.59 -13.32 19.75
N TRP A 152 44.92 -12.90 20.82
CA TRP A 152 44.36 -11.56 21.00
C TRP A 152 45.37 -10.42 20.76
N TYR A 153 46.65 -10.63 21.06
CA TYR A 153 47.75 -9.64 20.82
C TYR A 153 48.29 -9.67 19.39
N LYS A 154 47.81 -10.57 18.53
CA LYS A 154 48.18 -10.73 17.13
C LYS A 154 47.02 -10.45 16.17
N THR A 155 46.00 -9.74 16.61
CA THR A 155 44.88 -9.37 15.76
C THR A 155 45.36 -8.55 14.56
N PRO A 156 44.98 -8.90 13.33
CA PRO A 156 45.37 -8.15 12.12
C PRO A 156 44.40 -6.97 11.91
N ASP A 157 44.42 -6.02 12.82
CA ASP A 157 43.49 -4.93 12.97
C ASP A 157 43.26 -4.12 11.66
N GLY A 158 44.36 -3.71 11.02
CA GLY A 158 44.31 -2.97 9.76
C GLY A 158 43.76 -3.79 8.58
N ASP A 159 43.97 -5.12 8.57
CA ASP A 159 43.38 -6.00 7.54
C ASP A 159 41.89 -6.16 7.74
N TRP A 160 41.44 -6.25 8.97
CA TRP A 160 40.01 -6.34 9.31
C TRP A 160 39.25 -5.04 8.98
N MET A 161 39.86 -3.86 9.22
CA MET A 161 39.25 -2.58 8.80
C MET A 161 39.11 -2.49 7.27
N ARG A 162 40.16 -2.93 6.53
CA ARG A 162 40.08 -2.99 5.05
C ARG A 162 39.01 -3.96 4.58
N GLN A 163 38.81 -5.09 5.29
CA GLN A 163 37.81 -6.07 4.96
C GLN A 163 36.39 -5.51 5.11
N ILE A 164 36.09 -4.70 6.15
CA ILE A 164 34.80 -4.01 6.27
C ILE A 164 34.52 -3.14 5.04
N THR A 165 35.52 -2.35 4.63
CA THR A 165 35.39 -1.44 3.47
C THR A 165 35.14 -2.23 2.18
N GLU A 166 35.87 -3.32 1.97
CA GLU A 166 35.69 -4.17 0.79
C GLU A 166 34.35 -4.90 0.81
N SER A 167 33.91 -5.45 1.95
CA SER A 167 32.60 -6.09 2.14
C SER A 167 31.47 -5.10 1.90
N ASP A 168 31.56 -3.86 2.41
CA ASP A 168 30.53 -2.84 2.17
C ASP A 168 30.46 -2.44 0.69
N ARG A 169 31.60 -2.41 -0.01
CA ARG A 169 31.65 -2.14 -1.45
C ARG A 169 30.96 -3.24 -2.24
N ILE A 170 31.28 -4.51 -1.96
CA ILE A 170 30.71 -5.67 -2.68
C ILE A 170 29.21 -5.81 -2.38
N VAL A 171 28.83 -5.80 -1.11
CA VAL A 171 27.41 -5.87 -0.67
C VAL A 171 26.63 -4.66 -1.16
N GLY A 172 27.27 -3.47 -1.19
CA GLY A 172 26.69 -2.25 -1.72
C GLY A 172 26.45 -2.32 -3.22
N TRP A 173 27.37 -2.87 -3.99
CA TRP A 173 27.24 -3.07 -5.43
C TRP A 173 26.14 -4.09 -5.75
N GLU A 174 26.10 -5.23 -5.05
CA GLU A 174 25.02 -6.21 -5.17
C GLU A 174 23.64 -5.62 -4.81
N ALA A 175 23.58 -4.74 -3.82
CA ALA A 175 22.36 -4.04 -3.46
C ALA A 175 21.94 -3.02 -4.54
N ASP A 176 22.88 -2.39 -5.21
CA ASP A 176 22.64 -1.43 -6.29
C ASP A 176 22.33 -2.14 -7.62
N GLU A 177 22.95 -3.30 -7.92
CA GLU A 177 22.55 -4.17 -9.04
C GLU A 177 21.20 -4.83 -8.83
N LYS A 178 20.90 -5.29 -7.63
CA LYS A 178 19.56 -5.78 -7.23
C LYS A 178 18.56 -4.64 -6.99
N GLY A 179 19.00 -3.38 -7.04
CA GLY A 179 18.14 -2.19 -7.06
C GLY A 179 17.16 -2.13 -8.25
N THR A 180 17.29 -3.05 -9.22
CA THR A 180 16.24 -3.54 -10.07
C THR A 180 15.59 -4.77 -9.41
N HIS A 181 14.79 -4.54 -8.33
CA HIS A 181 13.65 -5.38 -7.93
C HIS A 181 13.91 -6.86 -7.61
N ALA A 182 14.63 -7.19 -6.55
CA ALA A 182 14.27 -8.40 -5.81
C ALA A 182 12.91 -8.12 -5.14
N LYS A 183 11.84 -8.79 -5.60
CA LYS A 183 10.52 -8.67 -4.99
C LYS A 183 10.59 -9.08 -3.52
N GLU A 184 9.98 -8.30 -2.62
CA GLU A 184 9.85 -8.68 -1.20
C GLU A 184 9.06 -10.00 -1.11
N ARG A 185 9.57 -10.97 -0.37
CA ARG A 185 8.94 -12.29 -0.19
C ARG A 185 7.85 -12.21 0.87
N ALA A 186 6.61 -12.42 0.46
CA ALA A 186 5.43 -12.25 1.29
C ALA A 186 4.78 -13.58 1.68
N VAL A 187 4.47 -13.72 2.95
CA VAL A 187 3.56 -14.76 3.45
C VAL A 187 2.20 -14.13 3.69
N LEU A 188 1.14 -14.79 3.21
CA LEU A 188 -0.24 -14.32 3.37
C LEU A 188 -0.94 -15.09 4.48
N MET A 189 -1.74 -14.36 5.28
CA MET A 189 -2.55 -14.93 6.35
C MET A 189 -3.97 -14.38 6.33
N GLY A 190 -4.97 -15.26 6.30
CA GLY A 190 -6.40 -14.92 6.35
C GLY A 190 -7.18 -15.80 7.32
N ILE A 191 -8.41 -15.35 7.65
CA ILE A 191 -9.31 -16.10 8.55
C ILE A 191 -10.63 -16.50 7.89
N GLU A 192 -10.93 -16.00 6.71
CA GLU A 192 -12.24 -16.14 6.06
C GLU A 192 -12.26 -17.29 5.05
N SER A 193 -11.58 -17.14 3.91
CA SER A 193 -11.61 -18.10 2.81
C SER A 193 -10.32 -18.10 1.99
N MET A 194 -10.10 -19.15 1.19
CA MET A 194 -8.96 -19.22 0.26
C MET A 194 -9.13 -18.27 -0.91
N GLU A 195 -10.36 -18.08 -1.38
CA GLU A 195 -10.69 -17.16 -2.47
C GLU A 195 -10.29 -15.71 -2.11
N SER A 196 -10.49 -15.31 -0.83
CA SER A 196 -10.03 -14.00 -0.32
C SER A 196 -8.52 -13.91 -0.29
N LEU A 197 -7.83 -15.00 0.07
CA LEU A 197 -6.36 -15.09 0.03
C LEU A 197 -5.81 -15.06 -1.39
N ASP A 198 -6.50 -15.66 -2.36
CA ASP A 198 -6.11 -15.60 -3.77
C ASP A 198 -6.25 -14.19 -4.35
N GLU A 199 -7.26 -13.44 -3.91
CA GLU A 199 -7.37 -12.01 -4.24
C GLU A 199 -6.24 -11.21 -3.58
N LEU A 200 -5.92 -11.48 -2.30
CA LEU A 200 -4.80 -10.86 -1.60
C LEU A 200 -3.46 -11.16 -2.29
N ALA A 201 -3.28 -12.37 -2.83
CA ALA A 201 -2.08 -12.73 -3.59
C ALA A 201 -1.91 -11.88 -4.86
N ARG A 202 -3.00 -11.64 -5.58
CA ARG A 202 -3.00 -10.73 -6.74
C ARG A 202 -2.72 -9.29 -6.35
N LEU A 203 -3.20 -8.84 -5.19
CA LEU A 203 -2.86 -7.52 -4.63
C LEU A 203 -1.37 -7.44 -4.28
N ALA A 204 -0.83 -8.46 -3.62
CA ALA A 204 0.59 -8.53 -3.27
C ALA A 204 1.50 -8.50 -4.52
N ASP A 205 1.17 -9.28 -5.55
CA ASP A 205 1.91 -9.23 -6.83
C ASP A 205 1.80 -7.86 -7.51
N THR A 206 0.61 -7.23 -7.47
CA THR A 206 0.40 -5.86 -7.99
C THR A 206 1.25 -4.84 -7.25
N ALA A 207 1.45 -5.01 -5.93
CA ALA A 207 2.32 -4.17 -5.11
C ALA A 207 3.82 -4.46 -5.35
N GLY A 208 4.15 -5.53 -6.08
CA GLY A 208 5.53 -5.92 -6.38
C GLY A 208 6.12 -6.95 -5.42
N ALA A 209 5.32 -7.56 -4.53
CA ALA A 209 5.76 -8.63 -3.66
C ALA A 209 5.68 -10.02 -4.34
N GLU A 210 6.53 -10.95 -3.90
CA GLU A 210 6.48 -12.37 -4.30
C GLU A 210 5.80 -13.19 -3.21
N VAL A 211 4.66 -13.79 -3.51
CA VAL A 211 3.94 -14.63 -2.54
C VAL A 211 4.60 -16.00 -2.43
N VAL A 212 5.20 -16.28 -1.29
CA VAL A 212 5.92 -17.53 -1.00
C VAL A 212 5.12 -18.53 -0.17
N GLY A 213 4.00 -18.11 0.42
CA GLY A 213 3.11 -18.99 1.18
C GLY A 213 1.77 -18.33 1.49
N GLN A 214 0.71 -19.16 1.56
CA GLN A 214 -0.64 -18.71 1.92
C GLN A 214 -1.17 -19.60 3.03
N PHE A 215 -1.69 -18.99 4.10
CA PHE A 215 -2.15 -19.70 5.28
C PHE A 215 -3.54 -19.22 5.71
N LEU A 216 -4.47 -20.16 5.82
CA LEU A 216 -5.84 -19.89 6.26
C LEU A 216 -6.05 -20.46 7.67
N GLN A 217 -6.70 -19.67 8.52
CA GLN A 217 -7.23 -20.15 9.79
C GLN A 217 -8.69 -19.77 9.89
N LYS A 218 -9.61 -20.67 9.58
CA LYS A 218 -11.04 -20.40 9.76
C LYS A 218 -11.35 -20.06 11.22
N LYS A 219 -11.82 -18.85 11.47
CA LYS A 219 -12.12 -18.35 12.81
C LYS A 219 -13.20 -17.27 12.75
N ASP A 220 -14.29 -17.47 13.50
CA ASP A 220 -15.43 -16.56 13.50
C ASP A 220 -15.14 -15.21 14.21
N LYS A 221 -14.23 -15.22 15.20
CA LYS A 221 -13.87 -14.02 15.96
C LYS A 221 -12.35 -13.92 16.08
N PRO A 222 -11.74 -12.83 15.60
CA PRO A 222 -10.32 -12.60 15.75
C PRO A 222 -9.94 -12.43 17.22
N ASP A 223 -8.69 -12.77 17.55
CA ASP A 223 -8.11 -12.50 18.86
C ASP A 223 -7.87 -11.01 19.05
N THR A 224 -8.15 -10.50 20.24
CA THR A 224 -8.05 -9.06 20.51
C THR A 224 -6.62 -8.54 20.54
N ALA A 225 -5.65 -9.38 20.90
CA ALA A 225 -4.25 -9.01 21.05
C ALA A 225 -3.39 -9.39 19.83
N LEU A 226 -3.67 -10.53 19.18
CA LEU A 226 -2.83 -11.12 18.15
C LEU A 226 -3.58 -11.46 16.86
N PHE A 227 -4.87 -11.12 16.76
CA PHE A 227 -5.74 -11.46 15.64
C PHE A 227 -5.94 -12.99 15.44
N ILE A 228 -4.86 -13.75 15.21
CA ILE A 228 -4.89 -15.21 14.99
C ILE A 228 -4.73 -16.04 16.27
N GLY A 229 -4.29 -15.47 17.38
CA GLY A 229 -3.97 -16.16 18.63
C GLY A 229 -2.52 -16.68 18.70
N ARG A 230 -2.02 -16.84 19.93
CA ARG A 230 -0.59 -17.07 20.21
C ARG A 230 0.00 -18.31 19.51
N GLY A 231 -0.64 -19.47 19.65
CA GLY A 231 -0.13 -20.71 19.07
C GLY A 231 -0.01 -20.66 17.54
N ARG A 232 -0.98 -20.02 16.87
CA ARG A 232 -0.94 -19.83 15.42
C ARG A 232 0.11 -18.81 15.01
N ALA A 233 0.32 -17.75 15.81
CA ALA A 233 1.38 -16.77 15.57
C ALA A 233 2.78 -17.41 15.67
N ASP A 234 3.01 -18.28 16.68
CA ASP A 234 4.27 -19.00 16.83
C ASP A 234 4.50 -20.01 15.67
N GLU A 235 3.45 -20.64 15.15
CA GLU A 235 3.51 -21.49 13.95
C GLU A 235 3.84 -20.68 12.70
N LEU A 236 3.13 -19.55 12.51
CA LEU A 236 3.34 -18.64 11.37
C LEU A 236 4.77 -18.05 11.38
N CYS A 237 5.33 -17.78 12.57
CA CYS A 237 6.72 -17.36 12.71
C CYS A 237 7.68 -18.40 12.13
N ARG A 238 7.51 -19.69 12.48
CA ARG A 238 8.33 -20.77 11.92
C ARG A 238 8.18 -20.90 10.40
N GLN A 239 6.97 -20.69 9.89
CA GLN A 239 6.69 -20.73 8.45
C GLN A 239 7.35 -19.53 7.72
N CYS A 240 7.28 -18.32 8.28
CA CYS A 240 7.97 -17.15 7.74
C CYS A 240 9.50 -17.38 7.68
N GLN A 241 10.08 -17.97 8.72
CA GLN A 241 11.50 -18.29 8.76
C GLN A 241 11.88 -19.37 7.74
N ALA A 242 11.08 -20.45 7.64
CA ALA A 242 11.34 -21.56 6.70
C ALA A 242 11.22 -21.10 5.23
N LEU A 243 10.34 -20.16 4.96
CA LEU A 243 10.11 -19.58 3.64
C LEU A 243 10.97 -18.33 3.36
N GLU A 244 11.84 -17.95 4.30
CA GLU A 244 12.66 -16.72 4.20
C GLU A 244 11.82 -15.49 3.80
N ALA A 245 10.68 -15.31 4.46
CA ALA A 245 9.77 -14.21 4.16
C ALA A 245 10.29 -12.88 4.74
N ASP A 246 10.16 -11.81 3.97
CA ASP A 246 10.51 -10.44 4.38
C ASP A 246 9.34 -9.77 5.10
N LEU A 247 8.11 -10.16 4.74
CA LEU A 247 6.88 -9.60 5.31
C LEU A 247 5.76 -10.63 5.40
N CYS A 248 4.81 -10.36 6.31
CA CYS A 248 3.57 -11.11 6.44
C CYS A 248 2.39 -10.18 6.18
N ILE A 249 1.51 -10.55 5.23
CA ILE A 249 0.35 -9.75 4.84
C ILE A 249 -0.91 -10.43 5.38
N PHE A 250 -1.71 -9.68 6.13
CA PHE A 250 -3.00 -10.13 6.66
C PHE A 250 -4.15 -9.65 5.77
N ASP A 251 -5.11 -10.53 5.51
CA ASP A 251 -6.26 -10.27 4.64
C ASP A 251 -7.30 -9.32 5.27
N GLU A 252 -7.25 -9.13 6.56
CA GLU A 252 -8.13 -8.24 7.31
C GLU A 252 -7.37 -7.03 7.85
N GLU A 253 -8.12 -6.01 8.23
CA GLU A 253 -7.57 -4.82 8.88
C GLU A 253 -7.11 -5.14 10.30
N LEU A 254 -5.88 -4.77 10.64
CA LEU A 254 -5.30 -4.96 11.96
C LEU A 254 -5.32 -3.68 12.78
N THR A 255 -5.63 -3.80 14.05
CA THR A 255 -5.39 -2.70 14.99
C THR A 255 -3.89 -2.46 15.16
N GLY A 256 -3.49 -1.22 15.51
CA GLY A 256 -2.07 -0.90 15.74
C GLY A 256 -1.40 -1.75 16.84
N ILE A 257 -2.20 -2.26 17.80
CA ILE A 257 -1.72 -3.17 18.86
C ILE A 257 -1.49 -4.57 18.30
N GLN A 258 -2.44 -5.09 17.52
CA GLN A 258 -2.31 -6.40 16.89
C GLN A 258 -1.11 -6.46 15.94
N ALA A 259 -0.96 -5.46 15.07
CA ALA A 259 0.16 -5.40 14.14
C ALA A 259 1.50 -5.41 14.87
N ARG A 260 1.67 -4.56 15.90
CA ARG A 260 2.89 -4.51 16.70
C ARG A 260 3.17 -5.83 17.42
N ASN A 261 2.17 -6.42 18.08
CA ASN A 261 2.35 -7.66 18.79
C ASN A 261 2.71 -8.83 17.85
N LEU A 262 2.15 -8.81 16.63
CA LEU A 262 2.49 -9.77 15.59
C LEU A 262 3.92 -9.54 15.07
N GLU A 263 4.36 -8.31 14.82
CA GLU A 263 5.75 -8.00 14.43
C GLU A 263 6.76 -8.48 15.48
N GLU A 264 6.46 -8.28 16.78
CA GLU A 264 7.30 -8.76 17.88
C GLU A 264 7.45 -10.31 17.89
N ILE A 265 6.41 -11.05 17.49
CA ILE A 265 6.43 -12.51 17.43
C ILE A 265 7.01 -13.02 16.11
N LEU A 266 6.51 -12.51 14.99
CA LEU A 266 6.86 -13.00 13.67
C LEU A 266 8.27 -12.58 13.24
N ARG A 267 8.79 -11.48 13.80
CA ARG A 267 10.09 -10.88 13.48
C ARG A 267 10.24 -10.50 12.01
N VAL A 268 9.12 -10.31 11.33
CA VAL A 268 9.03 -9.77 9.97
C VAL A 268 8.06 -8.60 9.96
N LYS A 269 8.14 -7.73 8.96
CA LYS A 269 7.19 -6.63 8.78
C LYS A 269 5.77 -7.18 8.63
N VAL A 270 4.81 -6.61 9.36
CA VAL A 270 3.40 -6.97 9.28
C VAL A 270 2.63 -5.88 8.55
N VAL A 271 2.01 -6.27 7.45
CA VAL A 271 1.19 -5.44 6.60
C VAL A 271 -0.23 -5.99 6.61
N ASP A 272 -1.23 -5.14 6.61
CA ASP A 272 -2.62 -5.55 6.43
C ASP A 272 -3.15 -5.16 5.04
N ARG A 273 -4.31 -5.70 4.68
CA ARG A 273 -4.95 -5.45 3.38
C ARG A 273 -5.10 -3.95 3.08
N THR A 274 -5.47 -3.14 4.06
CA THR A 274 -5.64 -1.70 3.90
C THR A 274 -4.32 -1.00 3.55
N THR A 275 -3.26 -1.32 4.26
CA THR A 275 -1.92 -0.80 3.97
C THR A 275 -1.46 -1.20 2.58
N LEU A 276 -1.64 -2.47 2.20
CA LEU A 276 -1.27 -2.98 0.88
C LEU A 276 -1.99 -2.23 -0.26
N ILE A 277 -3.30 -2.02 -0.13
CA ILE A 277 -4.09 -1.27 -1.12
C ILE A 277 -3.62 0.19 -1.20
N LEU A 278 -3.33 0.82 -0.06
CA LEU A 278 -2.79 2.19 -0.02
C LEU A 278 -1.42 2.30 -0.71
N ASP A 279 -0.56 1.28 -0.58
CA ASP A 279 0.74 1.25 -1.24
C ASP A 279 0.58 1.08 -2.76
N ILE A 280 -0.35 0.22 -3.23
CA ILE A 280 -0.69 0.11 -4.66
C ILE A 280 -1.18 1.45 -5.20
N PHE A 281 -2.06 2.14 -4.47
CA PHE A 281 -2.58 3.43 -4.88
C PHE A 281 -1.50 4.52 -4.91
N ALA A 282 -0.55 4.50 -3.96
CA ALA A 282 0.58 5.42 -3.96
C ALA A 282 1.48 5.25 -5.18
N GLN A 283 1.66 4.01 -5.64
CA GLN A 283 2.42 3.71 -6.86
C GLN A 283 1.67 4.12 -8.15
N ARG A 284 0.32 4.03 -8.15
CA ARG A 284 -0.52 4.25 -9.33
C ARG A 284 -1.02 5.68 -9.50
N ALA A 285 -1.07 6.47 -8.44
CA ALA A 285 -1.52 7.86 -8.49
C ALA A 285 -0.63 8.69 -9.41
N SER A 286 -1.15 9.05 -10.57
CA SER A 286 -0.45 9.86 -11.58
C SER A 286 -0.85 11.34 -11.48
N SER A 287 -2.12 11.63 -11.20
CA SER A 287 -2.65 12.97 -11.07
C SER A 287 -2.21 13.66 -9.78
N ALA A 288 -2.14 14.99 -9.79
CA ALA A 288 -1.87 15.78 -8.59
C ALA A 288 -2.96 15.58 -7.52
N GLU A 289 -4.21 15.41 -7.94
CA GLU A 289 -5.35 15.15 -7.06
C GLU A 289 -5.25 13.75 -6.44
N GLY A 290 -5.04 12.70 -7.26
CA GLY A 290 -4.89 11.32 -6.79
C GLY A 290 -3.75 11.19 -5.76
N LYS A 291 -2.61 11.85 -5.98
CA LYS A 291 -1.49 11.87 -5.01
C LYS A 291 -1.89 12.50 -3.67
N LEU A 292 -2.62 13.62 -3.68
CA LEU A 292 -3.11 14.26 -2.46
C LEU A 292 -4.13 13.39 -1.71
N GLN A 293 -5.02 12.70 -2.44
CA GLN A 293 -6.01 11.80 -1.87
C GLN A 293 -5.36 10.58 -1.22
N VAL A 294 -4.41 9.94 -1.91
CA VAL A 294 -3.65 8.80 -1.37
C VAL A 294 -2.86 9.21 -0.13
N GLU A 295 -2.14 10.34 -0.17
CA GLU A 295 -1.41 10.84 1.00
C GLU A 295 -2.34 11.10 2.19
N LEU A 296 -3.52 11.69 1.94
CA LEU A 296 -4.52 11.92 2.98
C LEU A 296 -5.03 10.60 3.57
N ALA A 297 -5.35 9.60 2.73
CA ALA A 297 -5.81 8.30 3.17
C ALA A 297 -4.74 7.56 4.01
N GLN A 298 -3.48 7.58 3.57
CA GLN A 298 -2.36 7.00 4.32
C GLN A 298 -2.21 7.65 5.70
N LEU A 299 -2.28 8.98 5.78
CA LEU A 299 -2.18 9.70 7.05
C LEU A 299 -3.39 9.45 7.97
N GLN A 300 -4.60 9.34 7.41
CA GLN A 300 -5.81 8.98 8.17
C GLN A 300 -5.65 7.59 8.78
N TYR A 301 -5.21 6.63 7.98
CA TYR A 301 -4.99 5.27 8.43
C TYR A 301 -3.89 5.17 9.48
N GLN A 302 -2.75 5.82 9.28
CA GLN A 302 -1.68 5.90 10.27
C GLN A 302 -2.15 6.56 11.57
N SER A 303 -2.95 7.63 11.49
CA SER A 303 -3.49 8.32 12.67
C SER A 303 -4.39 7.41 13.52
N SER A 304 -5.25 6.59 12.88
CA SER A 304 -6.13 5.64 13.58
C SER A 304 -5.32 4.57 14.33
N ARG A 305 -4.25 4.06 13.72
CA ARG A 305 -3.33 3.06 14.35
C ARG A 305 -2.56 3.64 15.54
N LEU A 306 -2.14 4.91 15.47
CA LEU A 306 -1.45 5.59 16.57
C LEU A 306 -2.36 5.85 17.79
N ILE A 307 -3.67 6.01 17.61
CA ILE A 307 -4.63 6.19 18.71
C ILE A 307 -4.70 4.93 19.56
N GLY A 308 -4.72 3.75 18.97
CA GLY A 308 -4.72 2.46 19.69
C GLY A 308 -3.46 2.25 20.54
N GLN A 309 -2.29 2.66 20.06
CA GLN A 309 -1.02 2.55 20.79
C GLN A 309 -0.93 3.46 22.02
N GLY A 310 -1.47 4.68 21.95
CA GLY A 310 -1.40 5.64 23.05
C GLY A 310 -2.23 5.25 24.28
N LEU A 311 -3.36 4.56 24.10
CA LEU A 311 -4.20 4.05 25.18
C LEU A 311 -3.56 2.87 25.92
N ALA A 312 -2.80 2.03 25.23
CA ALA A 312 -2.08 0.91 25.83
C ALA A 312 -0.87 1.39 26.65
N LEU A 313 -0.09 2.34 26.11
CA LEU A 313 1.04 2.93 26.81
C LEU A 313 0.63 3.77 28.03
N SER A 314 -0.51 4.48 27.97
CA SER A 314 -1.01 5.23 29.11
C SER A 314 -1.55 4.36 30.26
N ARG A 315 -2.01 3.14 29.96
CA ARG A 315 -2.42 2.16 30.98
C ARG A 315 -1.23 1.49 31.68
N LEU A 316 -0.11 1.31 30.97
CA LEU A 316 1.15 0.76 31.53
C LEU A 316 1.95 1.81 32.32
N ALA A 317 1.78 3.11 32.01
CA ALA A 317 2.46 4.23 32.66
C ALA A 317 1.58 4.90 33.73
N GLY A 318 0.56 4.25 34.24
CA GLY A 318 -0.44 4.78 35.19
C GLY A 318 0.09 5.07 36.59
N GLY A 319 0.86 6.16 36.73
CA GLY A 319 1.16 6.82 38.00
C GLY A 319 0.67 8.27 37.98
N ILE A 320 -0.15 8.65 38.93
CA ILE A 320 -0.52 10.07 39.19
C ILE A 320 0.78 10.82 39.57
N GLY A 321 1.38 11.55 38.60
CA GLY A 321 2.55 12.39 38.89
C GLY A 321 3.65 12.48 37.84
N THR A 322 3.59 11.75 36.73
CA THR A 322 4.65 11.73 35.71
C THR A 322 4.37 12.59 34.46
N ARG A 323 3.58 13.65 34.59
CA ARG A 323 3.44 14.69 33.56
C ARG A 323 4.54 15.73 33.73
N GLY A 324 5.69 15.51 33.08
CA GLY A 324 6.66 16.57 32.88
C GLY A 324 6.19 17.57 31.82
N PRO A 325 6.68 18.83 31.80
CA PRO A 325 6.33 19.84 30.82
C PRO A 325 7.05 19.59 29.48
N GLY A 326 6.58 18.60 28.70
CA GLY A 326 7.06 18.27 27.36
C GLY A 326 6.08 17.35 26.67
N GLU A 327 5.67 17.69 25.44
CA GLU A 327 4.88 16.79 24.60
C GLU A 327 5.66 15.49 24.39
N SER A 328 4.99 14.35 24.55
CA SER A 328 5.61 13.06 24.24
C SER A 328 5.89 12.99 22.73
N LYS A 329 6.93 12.23 22.31
CA LYS A 329 7.27 12.03 20.89
C LYS A 329 6.05 11.56 20.08
N LEU A 330 5.14 10.82 20.71
CA LEU A 330 3.88 10.37 20.13
C LEU A 330 2.89 11.51 19.90
N GLU A 331 2.79 12.47 20.82
CA GLU A 331 1.91 13.64 20.70
C GLU A 331 2.41 14.60 19.62
N MET A 332 3.72 14.81 19.52
CA MET A 332 4.32 15.56 18.41
C MET A 332 4.00 14.93 17.06
N ASN A 333 4.20 13.63 16.91
CA ASN A 333 3.88 12.93 15.66
C ASN A 333 2.40 13.07 15.30
N ARG A 334 1.49 12.91 16.27
CA ARG A 334 0.05 13.12 16.07
C ARG A 334 -0.30 14.52 15.63
N ARG A 335 0.38 15.52 16.18
CA ARG A 335 0.18 16.92 15.82
C ARG A 335 0.62 17.16 14.37
N HIS A 336 1.82 16.71 14.00
CA HIS A 336 2.31 16.82 12.63
C HIS A 336 1.39 16.12 11.60
N ILE A 337 0.89 14.93 11.91
CA ILE A 337 -0.06 14.23 11.05
C ILE A 337 -1.35 15.03 10.88
N ARG A 338 -1.91 15.58 11.96
CA ARG A 338 -3.14 16.40 11.89
C ARG A 338 -2.95 17.70 11.10
N GLU A 339 -1.83 18.38 11.29
CA GLU A 339 -1.48 19.60 10.54
C GLU A 339 -1.36 19.29 9.04
N ARG A 340 -0.68 18.20 8.70
CA ARG A 340 -0.54 17.75 7.31
C ARG A 340 -1.87 17.36 6.69
N MET A 341 -2.72 16.61 7.40
CA MET A 341 -4.07 16.27 6.95
C MET A 341 -4.93 17.50 6.71
N THR A 342 -4.82 18.53 7.55
CA THR A 342 -5.55 19.79 7.39
C THR A 342 -5.10 20.54 6.14
N GLU A 343 -3.80 20.58 5.88
CA GLU A 343 -3.24 21.19 4.67
C GLU A 343 -3.70 20.45 3.41
N LEU A 344 -3.65 19.11 3.42
CA LEU A 344 -4.09 18.29 2.29
C LEU A 344 -5.56 18.48 1.98
N ARG A 345 -6.44 18.49 3.00
CA ARG A 345 -7.88 18.78 2.81
C ARG A 345 -8.09 20.13 2.15
N ARG A 346 -7.41 21.17 2.63
CA ARG A 346 -7.50 22.51 2.04
C ARG A 346 -7.09 22.54 0.56
N ARG A 347 -6.06 21.75 0.19
CA ARG A 347 -5.62 21.63 -1.22
C ARG A 347 -6.64 20.88 -2.06
N LEU A 348 -7.22 19.81 -1.54
CA LEU A 348 -8.28 19.03 -2.19
C LEU A 348 -9.53 19.87 -2.42
N ASP A 349 -9.99 20.64 -1.42
CA ASP A 349 -11.14 21.55 -1.56
C ASP A 349 -10.93 22.58 -2.66
N ALA A 350 -9.69 23.05 -2.87
CA ALA A 350 -9.37 23.98 -3.95
C ALA A 350 -9.47 23.31 -5.34
N VAL A 351 -9.04 22.04 -5.45
CA VAL A 351 -9.14 21.24 -6.68
C VAL A 351 -10.60 20.93 -6.99
N GLU A 352 -11.38 20.56 -5.99
CA GLU A 352 -12.83 20.27 -6.11
C GLU A 352 -13.61 21.49 -6.64
N LYS A 353 -13.35 22.67 -6.10
CA LYS A 353 -13.95 23.91 -6.61
C LYS A 353 -13.62 24.18 -8.09
N GLN A 354 -12.38 23.91 -8.52
CA GLN A 354 -12.02 24.02 -9.95
C GLN A 354 -12.76 22.98 -10.80
N ARG A 355 -12.94 21.75 -10.29
CA ARG A 355 -13.71 20.70 -10.95
C ARG A 355 -15.17 21.10 -11.10
N GLU A 356 -15.79 21.64 -10.04
CA GLU A 356 -17.16 22.14 -10.08
C GLU A 356 -17.38 23.24 -11.12
N LEU A 357 -16.44 24.17 -11.24
CA LEU A 357 -16.48 25.19 -12.27
C LEU A 357 -16.39 24.60 -13.68
N ARG A 358 -15.51 23.63 -13.90
CA ARG A 358 -15.39 22.92 -15.19
C ARG A 358 -16.65 22.10 -15.47
N ARG A 359 -17.25 21.48 -14.44
CA ARG A 359 -18.51 20.73 -14.55
C ARG A 359 -19.67 21.62 -14.95
N LYS A 360 -19.86 22.76 -14.28
CA LYS A 360 -20.86 23.78 -14.67
C LYS A 360 -20.67 24.26 -16.11
N SER A 361 -19.44 24.30 -16.60
CA SER A 361 -19.15 24.61 -18.01
C SER A 361 -19.50 23.43 -18.95
N ARG A 362 -19.39 22.16 -18.49
CA ARG A 362 -19.82 20.95 -19.25
C ARG A 362 -21.32 20.81 -19.27
N GLU A 363 -22.00 21.03 -18.13
CA GLU A 363 -23.47 21.08 -18.03
C GLU A 363 -24.09 22.06 -19.02
N LYS A 364 -23.39 23.18 -19.30
CA LYS A 364 -23.80 24.11 -20.37
C LYS A 364 -23.66 23.54 -21.78
N ASN A 365 -22.82 22.53 -21.99
CA ASN A 365 -22.61 21.90 -23.30
C ASN A 365 -23.36 20.56 -23.45
N GLU A 366 -24.11 20.14 -22.44
CA GLU A 366 -25.01 18.97 -22.40
C GLU A 366 -24.47 17.70 -23.08
N ILE A 367 -23.23 17.34 -22.79
CA ILE A 367 -22.67 16.07 -23.24
C ILE A 367 -22.93 15.02 -22.16
N PRO A 368 -23.77 14.01 -22.45
CA PRO A 368 -24.09 12.95 -21.48
C PRO A 368 -22.84 12.19 -21.06
N VAL A 369 -22.85 11.68 -19.82
CA VAL A 369 -21.75 10.92 -19.22
C VAL A 369 -22.17 9.47 -19.02
N VAL A 370 -21.40 8.54 -19.54
CA VAL A 370 -21.54 7.10 -19.34
C VAL A 370 -20.36 6.61 -18.52
N ALA A 371 -20.58 6.07 -17.33
CA ALA A 371 -19.50 5.59 -16.48
C ALA A 371 -19.38 4.07 -16.54
N LEU A 372 -18.16 3.59 -16.78
CA LEU A 372 -17.79 2.18 -16.66
C LEU A 372 -17.47 1.91 -15.19
N VAL A 373 -18.27 1.05 -14.55
CA VAL A 373 -18.07 0.61 -13.18
C VAL A 373 -17.96 -0.91 -13.13
N GLY A 374 -17.34 -1.46 -12.13
CA GLY A 374 -17.18 -2.92 -12.01
C GLY A 374 -15.99 -3.30 -11.16
N TYR A 375 -15.85 -4.59 -10.93
CA TYR A 375 -14.78 -5.13 -10.12
C TYR A 375 -13.40 -4.86 -10.73
N THR A 376 -12.33 -4.90 -9.89
CA THR A 376 -10.96 -4.82 -10.41
C THR A 376 -10.71 -5.93 -11.41
N ASN A 377 -9.96 -5.62 -12.47
CA ASN A 377 -9.65 -6.57 -13.55
C ASN A 377 -10.85 -7.13 -14.34
N ALA A 378 -12.04 -6.55 -14.24
CA ALA A 378 -13.19 -6.93 -15.08
C ALA A 378 -13.05 -6.48 -16.54
N GLY A 379 -12.02 -5.71 -16.88
CA GLY A 379 -11.70 -5.27 -18.23
C GLY A 379 -12.29 -3.91 -18.63
N LYS A 380 -12.61 -3.03 -17.65
CA LYS A 380 -13.15 -1.67 -17.90
C LYS A 380 -12.26 -0.83 -18.80
N SER A 381 -10.98 -0.72 -18.48
CA SER A 381 -10.02 0.08 -19.26
C SER A 381 -9.76 -0.51 -20.65
N THR A 382 -9.78 -1.85 -20.78
CA THR A 382 -9.72 -2.53 -22.08
C THR A 382 -10.96 -2.19 -22.91
N LEU A 383 -12.14 -2.18 -22.27
CA LEU A 383 -13.41 -1.82 -22.91
C LEU A 383 -13.39 -0.35 -23.37
N LEU A 384 -12.89 0.57 -22.53
CA LEU A 384 -12.71 1.96 -22.94
C LEU A 384 -11.83 2.07 -24.19
N ASN A 385 -10.68 1.39 -24.22
CA ASN A 385 -9.77 1.41 -25.37
C ASN A 385 -10.43 0.87 -26.63
N GLN A 386 -11.12 -0.27 -26.52
CA GLN A 386 -11.80 -0.90 -27.65
C GLN A 386 -12.90 0.01 -28.23
N MET A 387 -13.67 0.69 -27.37
CA MET A 387 -14.74 1.59 -27.81
C MET A 387 -14.23 2.90 -28.38
N THR A 388 -13.02 3.35 -28.01
CA THR A 388 -12.48 4.68 -28.39
C THR A 388 -11.40 4.62 -29.45
N GLY A 389 -10.88 3.40 -29.77
CA GLY A 389 -9.71 3.23 -30.63
C GLY A 389 -8.44 3.86 -30.04
N SER A 390 -8.38 4.06 -28.71
CA SER A 390 -7.24 4.68 -28.01
C SER A 390 -6.36 3.63 -27.34
N ASP A 391 -5.05 3.92 -27.26
CA ASP A 391 -4.07 3.09 -26.55
C ASP A 391 -3.86 3.63 -25.12
N VAL A 392 -4.86 3.51 -24.25
CA VAL A 392 -4.62 3.71 -22.83
C VAL A 392 -3.90 2.47 -22.31
N TYR A 393 -2.83 2.68 -21.57
CA TYR A 393 -2.03 1.61 -21.00
C TYR A 393 -2.89 0.68 -20.11
N VAL A 394 -3.06 -0.56 -20.53
CA VAL A 394 -3.81 -1.58 -19.80
C VAL A 394 -2.83 -2.65 -19.32
N GLN A 395 -2.82 -2.92 -18.04
CA GLN A 395 -2.12 -4.06 -17.45
C GLN A 395 -3.12 -5.06 -16.88
N ASP A 396 -2.80 -6.34 -16.93
CA ASP A 396 -3.52 -7.41 -16.22
C ASP A 396 -3.15 -7.38 -14.73
N GLN A 397 -3.43 -6.26 -14.08
CA GLN A 397 -3.15 -6.00 -12.67
C GLN A 397 -4.34 -5.32 -12.02
N LEU A 398 -4.52 -5.58 -10.71
CA LEU A 398 -5.56 -4.92 -9.93
C LEU A 398 -5.28 -3.41 -9.82
N PHE A 399 -6.34 -2.59 -9.87
CA PHE A 399 -6.23 -1.12 -9.83
C PHE A 399 -5.34 -0.51 -10.91
N ALA A 400 -5.40 -1.05 -12.14
CA ALA A 400 -4.67 -0.49 -13.29
C ALA A 400 -5.02 0.98 -13.54
N THR A 401 -6.28 1.38 -13.27
CA THR A 401 -6.79 2.75 -13.35
C THR A 401 -7.14 3.25 -11.96
N LEU A 402 -6.46 4.31 -11.49
CA LEU A 402 -6.77 5.01 -10.25
C LEU A 402 -7.40 6.39 -10.52
N ASP A 403 -6.90 7.10 -11.52
CA ASP A 403 -7.44 8.39 -11.96
C ASP A 403 -8.52 8.14 -13.02
N ALA A 404 -9.69 8.79 -12.90
CA ALA A 404 -10.76 8.65 -13.88
C ALA A 404 -10.30 9.15 -15.27
N VAL A 405 -10.42 8.30 -16.26
CA VAL A 405 -10.07 8.63 -17.65
C VAL A 405 -11.35 8.81 -18.45
N SER A 406 -11.57 9.99 -19.01
CA SER A 406 -12.73 10.28 -19.84
C SER A 406 -12.35 10.40 -21.33
N ARG A 407 -13.20 9.86 -22.20
CA ARG A 407 -13.06 9.94 -23.64
C ARG A 407 -14.40 10.29 -24.28
N ARG A 408 -14.35 11.14 -25.29
CA ARG A 408 -15.54 11.48 -26.08
C ARG A 408 -15.75 10.45 -27.17
N ILE A 409 -16.96 9.91 -27.22
CA ILE A 409 -17.44 8.96 -28.23
C ILE A 409 -18.72 9.50 -28.86
N GLU A 410 -19.08 9.02 -30.04
CA GLU A 410 -20.34 9.33 -30.70
C GLU A 410 -21.14 8.04 -30.93
N THR A 411 -22.46 8.10 -30.71
CA THR A 411 -23.37 7.02 -31.11
C THR A 411 -23.46 6.93 -32.63
N ALA A 412 -24.05 5.86 -33.16
CA ALA A 412 -24.32 5.74 -34.60
C ALA A 412 -25.14 6.90 -35.18
N GLU A 413 -25.92 7.57 -34.36
CA GLU A 413 -26.74 8.74 -34.69
C GLU A 413 -25.99 10.07 -34.44
N HIS A 414 -24.65 10.03 -34.32
CA HIS A 414 -23.80 11.20 -34.09
C HIS A 414 -24.09 11.97 -32.78
N THR A 415 -24.75 11.34 -31.80
CA THR A 415 -24.91 11.93 -30.46
C THR A 415 -23.61 11.71 -29.66
N PRO A 416 -22.89 12.79 -29.29
CA PRO A 416 -21.66 12.65 -28.51
C PRO A 416 -21.99 12.36 -27.05
N PHE A 417 -21.18 11.50 -26.44
CA PHE A 417 -21.18 11.26 -25.00
C PHE A 417 -19.75 11.09 -24.48
N LEU A 418 -19.57 11.29 -23.18
CA LEU A 418 -18.30 11.02 -22.49
C LEU A 418 -18.35 9.62 -21.89
N LEU A 419 -17.45 8.75 -22.29
CA LEU A 419 -17.23 7.48 -21.62
C LEU A 419 -16.13 7.66 -20.59
N VAL A 420 -16.42 7.30 -19.34
CA VAL A 420 -15.52 7.50 -18.19
C VAL A 420 -15.17 6.12 -17.60
N ASP A 421 -13.88 5.81 -17.55
CA ASP A 421 -13.38 4.65 -16.81
C ASP A 421 -13.17 5.05 -15.34
N THR A 422 -13.70 4.24 -14.42
CA THR A 422 -13.59 4.47 -12.98
C THR A 422 -12.65 3.47 -12.31
N VAL A 423 -12.30 3.76 -11.06
CA VAL A 423 -11.53 2.83 -10.22
C VAL A 423 -12.28 1.52 -10.06
N GLY A 424 -11.59 0.40 -10.17
CA GLY A 424 -12.18 -0.91 -9.93
C GLY A 424 -12.52 -1.14 -8.47
N PHE A 425 -13.66 -1.75 -8.20
CA PHE A 425 -14.05 -2.17 -6.86
C PHE A 425 -13.37 -3.48 -6.46
N ILE A 426 -13.28 -3.72 -5.16
CA ILE A 426 -12.65 -4.88 -4.56
C ILE A 426 -13.42 -5.27 -3.29
N ARG A 427 -13.33 -6.51 -2.87
CA ARG A 427 -13.86 -6.95 -1.57
C ARG A 427 -13.18 -6.21 -0.43
N LYS A 428 -13.91 -6.00 0.66
CA LYS A 428 -13.40 -5.37 1.88
C LYS A 428 -12.71 -4.02 1.60
N LEU A 429 -13.30 -3.21 0.69
CA LEU A 429 -12.76 -1.87 0.43
C LEU A 429 -12.83 -1.04 1.71
N PRO A 430 -11.69 -0.57 2.27
CA PRO A 430 -11.70 0.16 3.52
C PRO A 430 -12.51 1.46 3.45
N HIS A 431 -13.32 1.75 4.45
CA HIS A 431 -14.14 2.97 4.50
C HIS A 431 -13.30 4.26 4.39
N ALA A 432 -12.08 4.24 4.92
CA ALA A 432 -11.15 5.36 4.78
C ALA A 432 -10.79 5.63 3.31
N LEU A 433 -10.67 4.58 2.49
CA LEU A 433 -10.41 4.69 1.05
C LEU A 433 -11.65 5.19 0.29
N VAL A 434 -12.84 4.67 0.59
CA VAL A 434 -14.09 5.15 -0.02
C VAL A 434 -14.23 6.67 0.19
N SER A 435 -13.96 7.14 1.40
CA SER A 435 -14.02 8.58 1.72
C SER A 435 -12.95 9.41 1.00
N ALA A 436 -11.74 8.88 0.88
CA ALA A 436 -10.63 9.56 0.22
C ALA A 436 -10.79 9.64 -1.31
N PHE A 437 -11.35 8.58 -1.92
CA PHE A 437 -11.58 8.49 -3.36
C PHE A 437 -12.99 8.86 -3.79
N ARG A 438 -13.77 9.46 -2.88
CA ARG A 438 -15.14 9.88 -3.15
C ARG A 438 -15.23 10.72 -4.44
N SER A 439 -14.30 11.64 -4.66
CA SER A 439 -14.31 12.50 -5.84
C SER A 439 -14.06 11.74 -7.16
N THR A 440 -13.30 10.65 -7.14
CA THR A 440 -13.09 9.78 -8.32
C THR A 440 -14.30 8.87 -8.54
N LEU A 441 -14.94 8.44 -7.46
CA LEU A 441 -16.18 7.65 -7.49
C LEU A 441 -17.42 8.50 -7.78
N GLU A 442 -17.37 9.82 -7.54
CA GLU A 442 -18.44 10.76 -7.88
C GLU A 442 -18.75 10.81 -9.37
N GLU A 443 -17.80 10.50 -10.25
CA GLU A 443 -18.05 10.38 -11.69
C GLU A 443 -19.10 9.27 -11.99
N ALA A 444 -19.13 8.20 -11.19
CA ALA A 444 -20.18 7.17 -11.29
C ALA A 444 -21.53 7.67 -10.75
N VAL A 445 -21.52 8.44 -9.63
CA VAL A 445 -22.75 8.99 -9.03
C VAL A 445 -23.40 10.02 -9.93
N LEU A 446 -22.61 10.75 -10.71
CA LEU A 446 -23.03 11.86 -11.57
C LEU A 446 -23.24 11.43 -13.02
N ALA A 447 -23.02 10.17 -13.34
CA ALA A 447 -23.23 9.64 -14.68
C ALA A 447 -24.72 9.57 -15.04
N ASP A 448 -25.05 9.82 -16.31
CA ASP A 448 -26.37 9.65 -16.86
C ASP A 448 -26.73 8.17 -17.08
N VAL A 449 -25.71 7.33 -17.33
CA VAL A 449 -25.85 5.88 -17.49
C VAL A 449 -24.68 5.18 -16.84
N LEU A 450 -24.93 4.11 -16.10
CA LEU A 450 -23.91 3.22 -15.55
C LEU A 450 -23.78 1.96 -16.40
N VAL A 451 -22.57 1.59 -16.79
CA VAL A 451 -22.24 0.32 -17.43
C VAL A 451 -21.50 -0.54 -16.41
N ILE A 452 -22.17 -1.56 -15.88
CA ILE A 452 -21.60 -2.47 -14.88
C ILE A 452 -20.91 -3.61 -15.62
N VAL A 453 -19.57 -3.62 -15.55
CA VAL A 453 -18.73 -4.60 -16.25
C VAL A 453 -18.39 -5.73 -15.29
N ASN A 454 -18.86 -6.94 -15.61
CA ASN A 454 -18.65 -8.16 -14.86
C ASN A 454 -17.66 -9.07 -15.60
N ASP A 455 -16.80 -9.78 -14.88
CA ASP A 455 -15.86 -10.76 -15.46
C ASP A 455 -16.57 -12.11 -15.66
N GLY A 456 -16.89 -12.46 -16.89
CA GLY A 456 -17.57 -13.72 -17.22
C GLY A 456 -16.72 -14.97 -17.02
N ALA A 457 -15.38 -14.83 -16.91
CA ALA A 457 -14.48 -15.94 -16.64
C ALA A 457 -14.28 -16.21 -15.13
N SER A 458 -14.86 -15.36 -14.26
CA SER A 458 -14.75 -15.52 -12.80
C SER A 458 -15.81 -16.47 -12.27
N GLU A 459 -15.40 -17.46 -11.47
CA GLU A 459 -16.32 -18.33 -10.73
C GLU A 459 -17.16 -17.55 -9.68
N GLU A 460 -16.68 -16.39 -9.27
CA GLU A 460 -17.29 -15.53 -8.26
C GLU A 460 -18.07 -14.34 -8.85
N ILE A 461 -18.44 -14.39 -10.12
CA ILE A 461 -19.09 -13.28 -10.84
C ILE A 461 -20.25 -12.65 -10.05
N MET A 462 -21.10 -13.47 -9.41
CA MET A 462 -22.25 -12.96 -8.64
C MET A 462 -21.83 -12.21 -7.37
N GLN A 463 -20.84 -12.72 -6.63
CA GLN A 463 -20.34 -12.08 -5.41
C GLN A 463 -19.62 -10.77 -5.75
N GLN A 464 -18.88 -10.73 -6.87
CA GLN A 464 -18.23 -9.53 -7.37
C GLN A 464 -19.29 -8.49 -7.81
N HIS A 465 -20.32 -8.93 -8.53
CA HIS A 465 -21.45 -8.09 -8.92
C HIS A 465 -22.16 -7.50 -7.69
N ASP A 466 -22.50 -8.32 -6.70
CA ASP A 466 -23.15 -7.88 -5.47
C ASP A 466 -22.29 -6.84 -4.72
N THR A 467 -20.97 -7.05 -4.67
CA THR A 467 -20.03 -6.08 -4.09
C THR A 467 -20.08 -4.74 -4.84
N VAL A 468 -20.11 -4.75 -6.17
CA VAL A 468 -20.21 -3.55 -7.00
C VAL A 468 -21.52 -2.81 -6.73
N VAL A 469 -22.65 -3.54 -6.73
CA VAL A 469 -23.98 -2.96 -6.46
C VAL A 469 -24.07 -2.37 -5.07
N GLN A 470 -23.51 -3.04 -4.06
CA GLN A 470 -23.48 -2.53 -2.68
C GLN A 470 -22.69 -1.23 -2.60
N VAL A 471 -21.50 -1.17 -3.17
CA VAL A 471 -20.67 0.04 -3.17
C VAL A 471 -21.37 1.19 -3.91
N LEU A 472 -22.01 0.93 -5.05
CA LEU A 472 -22.81 1.95 -5.75
C LEU A 472 -23.98 2.46 -4.90
N SER A 473 -24.63 1.57 -4.15
CA SER A 473 -25.68 1.94 -3.21
C SER A 473 -25.17 2.82 -2.07
N ASP A 474 -24.03 2.46 -1.47
CA ASP A 474 -23.37 3.22 -0.40
C ASP A 474 -22.92 4.62 -0.85
N LEU A 475 -22.60 4.76 -2.13
CA LEU A 475 -22.27 6.04 -2.77
C LEU A 475 -23.50 6.86 -3.16
N GLY A 476 -24.71 6.28 -3.13
CA GLY A 476 -25.96 6.93 -3.55
C GLY A 476 -26.23 6.87 -5.06
N ALA A 477 -25.51 6.03 -5.81
CA ALA A 477 -25.71 5.81 -7.24
C ALA A 477 -26.80 4.75 -7.51
N THR A 478 -28.03 5.02 -7.10
CA THR A 478 -29.15 4.05 -7.13
C THR A 478 -30.19 4.33 -8.23
N GLU A 479 -30.30 5.55 -8.69
CA GLU A 479 -31.35 5.99 -9.59
C GLU A 479 -30.99 5.97 -11.09
N GLN A 480 -29.68 5.89 -11.40
CA GLN A 480 -29.20 5.91 -12.77
C GLN A 480 -29.61 4.65 -13.54
N PRO A 481 -29.94 4.78 -14.84
CA PRO A 481 -30.08 3.63 -15.73
C PRO A 481 -28.81 2.78 -15.74
N ARG A 482 -28.97 1.45 -15.63
CA ARG A 482 -27.86 0.51 -15.59
C ARG A 482 -27.89 -0.38 -16.82
N ILE A 483 -26.72 -0.61 -17.40
CA ILE A 483 -26.49 -1.60 -18.45
C ILE A 483 -25.53 -2.64 -17.88
N GLU A 484 -26.02 -3.87 -17.73
CA GLU A 484 -25.19 -4.99 -17.29
C GLU A 484 -24.39 -5.54 -18.47
N VAL A 485 -23.10 -5.79 -18.24
CA VAL A 485 -22.16 -6.35 -19.21
C VAL A 485 -21.46 -7.55 -18.61
N ILE A 486 -21.40 -8.66 -19.37
CA ILE A 486 -20.55 -9.80 -19.05
C ILE A 486 -19.40 -9.81 -20.07
N ASN A 487 -18.21 -9.44 -19.61
CA ASN A 487 -17.02 -9.33 -20.42
C ASN A 487 -16.23 -10.66 -20.44
N LYS A 488 -15.21 -10.74 -21.30
CA LYS A 488 -14.31 -11.89 -21.50
C LYS A 488 -15.01 -13.12 -22.05
N CYS A 489 -16.03 -12.95 -22.91
CA CYS A 489 -16.73 -14.07 -23.53
C CYS A 489 -15.82 -14.97 -24.40
N ASP A 490 -14.63 -14.52 -24.74
CA ASP A 490 -13.60 -15.29 -25.40
C ASP A 490 -12.95 -16.37 -24.51
N LEU A 491 -13.13 -16.31 -23.19
CA LEU A 491 -12.52 -17.23 -22.22
C LEU A 491 -13.48 -18.29 -21.66
N TYR A 492 -14.77 -18.21 -21.95
CA TYR A 492 -15.75 -19.19 -21.48
C TYR A 492 -16.69 -19.62 -22.60
N THR A 493 -17.21 -20.85 -22.52
CA THR A 493 -18.21 -21.39 -23.46
C THR A 493 -19.59 -21.38 -22.84
N ASP A 494 -20.65 -21.30 -23.67
CA ASP A 494 -22.06 -21.26 -23.23
C ASP A 494 -22.47 -22.47 -22.39
N GLU A 495 -21.78 -23.59 -22.50
CA GLU A 495 -22.02 -24.82 -21.75
C GLU A 495 -21.69 -24.67 -20.24
N ALA A 496 -20.88 -23.67 -19.86
CA ALA A 496 -20.45 -23.44 -18.49
C ALA A 496 -21.47 -22.66 -17.61
N GLY A 497 -22.60 -22.20 -18.15
CA GLY A 497 -23.71 -21.62 -17.38
C GLY A 497 -23.51 -20.18 -16.86
N ALA A 498 -22.36 -19.56 -17.10
CA ALA A 498 -22.05 -18.21 -16.60
C ALA A 498 -22.98 -17.08 -17.13
N PRO A 499 -23.47 -17.12 -18.37
CA PRO A 499 -24.29 -16.03 -18.93
C PRO A 499 -25.71 -15.89 -18.39
N MET A 500 -26.26 -16.93 -17.73
CA MET A 500 -27.65 -16.91 -17.24
C MET A 500 -27.80 -16.21 -15.89
N LEU A 501 -26.71 -15.87 -15.21
CA LEU A 501 -26.75 -15.35 -13.84
C LEU A 501 -27.17 -13.87 -13.75
N ILE A 502 -26.95 -13.09 -14.82
CA ILE A 502 -27.33 -11.66 -14.85
C ILE A 502 -28.30 -11.44 -16.03
N PRO A 503 -29.62 -11.42 -15.79
CA PRO A 503 -30.64 -11.30 -16.85
C PRO A 503 -30.48 -9.98 -17.63
N GLY A 504 -30.53 -10.08 -18.96
CA GLY A 504 -30.49 -8.92 -19.85
C GLY A 504 -29.11 -8.29 -20.04
N ALA A 505 -28.07 -8.90 -19.52
CA ALA A 505 -26.70 -8.44 -19.69
C ALA A 505 -26.22 -8.60 -21.17
N VAL A 506 -25.45 -7.60 -21.61
CA VAL A 506 -24.75 -7.65 -22.91
C VAL A 506 -23.50 -8.52 -22.75
N ARG A 507 -23.37 -9.54 -23.60
CA ARG A 507 -22.18 -10.39 -23.64
C ARG A 507 -21.17 -9.80 -24.62
N LEU A 508 -19.95 -9.63 -24.17
CA LEU A 508 -18.90 -9.07 -25.02
C LEU A 508 -17.50 -9.57 -24.63
N SER A 509 -16.57 -9.38 -25.55
CA SER A 509 -15.13 -9.44 -25.27
C SER A 509 -14.49 -8.10 -25.62
N ALA A 510 -14.05 -7.37 -24.62
CA ALA A 510 -13.29 -6.14 -24.81
C ALA A 510 -11.95 -6.38 -25.54
N LYS A 511 -11.44 -7.61 -25.52
CA LYS A 511 -10.20 -8.00 -26.20
C LYS A 511 -10.39 -8.24 -27.70
N THR A 512 -11.44 -8.95 -28.08
CA THR A 512 -11.71 -9.31 -29.49
C THR A 512 -12.59 -8.30 -30.20
N GLY A 513 -13.36 -7.48 -29.46
CA GLY A 513 -14.34 -6.55 -30.01
C GLY A 513 -15.74 -7.16 -30.21
N GLU A 514 -15.92 -8.45 -29.92
CA GLU A 514 -17.23 -9.11 -29.99
C GLU A 514 -18.22 -8.47 -29.03
N GLY A 515 -19.48 -8.27 -29.45
CA GLY A 515 -20.55 -7.69 -28.63
C GLY A 515 -20.49 -6.17 -28.42
N ILE A 516 -19.42 -5.47 -28.83
CA ILE A 516 -19.27 -4.01 -28.65
C ILE A 516 -20.37 -3.22 -29.37
N ALA A 517 -20.78 -3.65 -30.56
CA ALA A 517 -21.86 -3.01 -31.32
C ALA A 517 -23.21 -3.05 -30.56
N GLU A 518 -23.49 -4.16 -29.88
CA GLU A 518 -24.70 -4.29 -29.04
C GLU A 518 -24.63 -3.34 -27.84
N LEU A 519 -23.49 -3.26 -27.16
CA LEU A 519 -23.29 -2.30 -26.06
C LEU A 519 -23.50 -0.86 -26.54
N HIS A 520 -22.94 -0.50 -27.70
CA HIS A 520 -23.15 0.82 -28.31
C HIS A 520 -24.64 1.11 -28.55
N ALA A 521 -25.39 0.14 -29.10
CA ALA A 521 -26.82 0.28 -29.33
C ALA A 521 -27.60 0.45 -28.01
N ARG A 522 -27.27 -0.32 -26.97
CA ARG A 522 -27.89 -0.19 -25.65
C ARG A 522 -27.60 1.15 -24.98
N ILE A 523 -26.38 1.64 -25.08
CA ILE A 523 -26.02 2.98 -24.58
C ILE A 523 -26.85 4.04 -25.33
N ALA A 524 -26.90 3.98 -26.67
CA ALA A 524 -27.69 4.90 -27.47
C ALA A 524 -29.16 4.90 -27.08
N GLU A 525 -29.77 3.73 -26.90
CA GLU A 525 -31.16 3.58 -26.44
C GLU A 525 -31.40 4.25 -25.07
N GLN A 526 -30.50 4.05 -24.10
CA GLN A 526 -30.67 4.67 -22.77
C GLN A 526 -30.49 6.18 -22.84
N LEU A 527 -29.52 6.68 -23.62
CA LEU A 527 -29.28 8.09 -23.78
C LEU A 527 -30.45 8.78 -24.49
N GLN A 528 -31.07 8.12 -25.47
CA GLN A 528 -32.29 8.66 -26.15
C GLN A 528 -33.50 8.78 -25.21
N LYS A 529 -33.63 7.94 -24.19
CA LYS A 529 -34.67 8.08 -23.16
C LYS A 529 -34.49 9.33 -22.33
N THR A 530 -33.28 9.79 -22.18
CA THR A 530 -32.90 10.99 -21.40
C THR A 530 -32.73 12.21 -22.27
N TYR A 531 -32.11 12.06 -23.44
CA TYR A 531 -31.77 13.11 -24.40
C TYR A 531 -32.32 12.73 -25.78
N ALA A 532 -33.09 13.62 -26.39
CA ALA A 532 -33.64 13.39 -27.72
C ALA A 532 -33.40 14.60 -28.63
N PRO A 533 -33.20 14.38 -29.95
CA PRO A 533 -33.24 15.48 -30.91
C PRO A 533 -34.68 16.01 -31.01
N VAL A 534 -34.84 17.27 -30.76
CA VAL A 534 -36.12 17.97 -30.83
C VAL A 534 -36.00 19.10 -31.83
N THR A 535 -36.90 19.14 -32.80
CA THR A 535 -36.97 20.25 -33.76
C THR A 535 -38.01 21.28 -33.29
N PHE A 536 -37.51 22.45 -32.97
CA PHE A 536 -38.35 23.61 -32.66
C PHE A 536 -38.66 24.41 -33.92
N VAL A 537 -39.89 24.79 -34.10
CA VAL A 537 -40.32 25.73 -35.15
C VAL A 537 -40.63 27.04 -34.47
N LEU A 538 -39.79 28.03 -34.70
CA LEU A 538 -39.87 29.32 -34.02
C LEU A 538 -40.25 30.41 -35.03
N PRO A 539 -41.48 30.89 -35.03
CA PRO A 539 -41.89 32.03 -35.85
C PRO A 539 -41.09 33.28 -35.51
N PHE A 540 -40.98 34.24 -36.44
CA PHE A 540 -40.14 35.44 -36.28
C PHE A 540 -40.48 36.28 -35.05
N ASP A 541 -41.73 36.31 -34.62
CA ASP A 541 -42.23 36.98 -33.41
C ASP A 541 -41.74 36.30 -32.10
N ARG A 542 -41.36 35.03 -32.17
CA ARG A 542 -40.85 34.23 -31.02
C ARG A 542 -39.34 33.98 -31.09
N PHE A 543 -38.59 34.73 -31.90
CA PHE A 543 -37.13 34.55 -32.07
C PHE A 543 -36.35 34.69 -30.77
N GLY A 544 -36.87 35.41 -29.76
CA GLY A 544 -36.31 35.51 -28.43
C GLY A 544 -36.17 34.17 -27.69
N LEU A 545 -36.90 33.12 -28.09
CA LEU A 545 -36.79 31.77 -27.53
C LEU A 545 -35.51 31.07 -27.94
N VAL A 546 -34.90 31.42 -29.05
CA VAL A 546 -33.62 30.88 -29.50
C VAL A 546 -32.54 31.05 -28.41
N GLY A 547 -32.53 32.25 -27.77
CA GLY A 547 -31.61 32.54 -26.66
C GLY A 547 -31.88 31.71 -25.38
N GLN A 548 -33.08 31.15 -25.25
CA GLN A 548 -33.42 30.27 -24.13
C GLN A 548 -33.21 28.79 -24.47
N ILE A 549 -33.40 28.38 -25.72
CA ILE A 549 -33.26 26.99 -26.18
C ILE A 549 -31.80 26.61 -26.42
N ARG A 550 -31.01 27.51 -27.07
CA ARG A 550 -29.56 27.23 -27.33
C ARG A 550 -28.74 26.88 -26.10
N PRO A 551 -28.94 27.52 -24.94
CA PRO A 551 -28.22 27.14 -23.72
C PRO A 551 -28.63 25.82 -23.10
N LEU A 552 -29.80 25.24 -23.50
CA LEU A 552 -30.35 24.02 -22.94
C LEU A 552 -29.96 22.77 -23.71
N GLY A 553 -29.29 22.91 -24.87
CA GLY A 553 -28.93 21.73 -25.66
C GLY A 553 -28.01 22.03 -26.84
N ARG A 554 -27.56 20.95 -27.47
CA ARG A 554 -26.68 21.03 -28.65
C ARG A 554 -27.50 21.23 -29.92
N VAL A 555 -27.24 22.32 -30.64
CA VAL A 555 -27.82 22.58 -31.96
C VAL A 555 -27.20 21.60 -32.98
N ILE A 556 -28.04 20.78 -33.64
CA ILE A 556 -27.63 19.89 -34.73
C ILE A 556 -27.86 20.55 -36.06
N ASN A 557 -29.02 21.20 -36.24
CA ASN A 557 -29.40 21.88 -37.48
C ASN A 557 -30.11 23.20 -37.19
N GLU A 558 -29.88 24.18 -38.03
CA GLU A 558 -30.51 25.50 -38.00
C GLU A 558 -30.85 25.91 -39.43
N GLU A 559 -32.17 26.00 -39.72
CA GLU A 559 -32.65 26.30 -41.05
C GLU A 559 -33.69 27.45 -41.02
N TYR A 560 -33.46 28.47 -41.76
CA TYR A 560 -34.38 29.58 -41.89
C TYR A 560 -35.43 29.25 -42.98
N THR A 561 -36.67 29.28 -42.59
CA THR A 561 -37.85 29.06 -43.50
C THR A 561 -38.59 30.36 -43.71
N ASP A 562 -39.49 30.38 -44.67
CA ASP A 562 -40.33 31.57 -44.95
C ASP A 562 -41.20 31.97 -43.75
N THR A 563 -41.44 31.07 -42.80
CA THR A 563 -42.32 31.26 -41.63
C THR A 563 -41.60 31.44 -40.32
N GLY A 564 -40.28 31.24 -40.29
CA GLY A 564 -39.48 31.32 -39.06
C GLY A 564 -38.18 30.53 -39.10
N LEU A 565 -37.69 30.12 -37.96
CA LEU A 565 -36.49 29.31 -37.78
C LEU A 565 -36.86 27.88 -37.36
N GLU A 566 -36.39 26.90 -38.09
CA GLU A 566 -36.35 25.51 -37.64
C GLU A 566 -35.02 25.24 -36.96
N LEU A 567 -35.07 24.91 -35.64
CA LEU A 567 -33.92 24.69 -34.82
C LEU A 567 -33.98 23.26 -34.23
N THR A 568 -33.11 22.38 -34.71
CA THR A 568 -32.99 21.01 -34.16
C THR A 568 -31.91 21.00 -33.10
N VAL A 569 -32.32 20.65 -31.87
CA VAL A 569 -31.46 20.64 -30.69
C VAL A 569 -31.59 19.29 -29.99
N VAL A 570 -30.46 18.67 -29.63
CA VAL A 570 -30.45 17.55 -28.68
C VAL A 570 -30.48 18.14 -27.28
N LEU A 571 -31.53 17.87 -26.54
CA LEU A 571 -31.71 18.35 -25.16
C LEU A 571 -32.36 17.28 -24.28
N ALA A 572 -32.25 17.47 -22.95
CA ALA A 572 -32.91 16.58 -22.00
C ALA A 572 -34.43 16.63 -22.17
N ASN A 573 -35.08 15.47 -22.11
CA ASN A 573 -36.53 15.38 -22.21
C ASN A 573 -37.25 16.24 -21.16
N ALA A 574 -36.67 16.35 -19.95
CA ALA A 574 -37.17 17.22 -18.89
C ALA A 574 -37.22 18.70 -19.29
N ASP A 575 -36.16 19.17 -19.99
CA ASP A 575 -36.10 20.56 -20.47
C ASP A 575 -37.03 20.78 -21.66
N ARG A 576 -37.16 19.80 -22.57
CA ARG A 576 -38.18 19.81 -23.61
C ARG A 576 -39.59 19.99 -22.99
N ASP A 577 -39.90 19.15 -22.00
CA ASP A 577 -41.22 19.17 -21.37
C ASP A 577 -41.47 20.49 -20.61
N ARG A 578 -40.44 21.06 -20.00
CA ARG A 578 -40.48 22.39 -19.37
C ARG A 578 -40.76 23.51 -20.40
N LEU A 579 -40.04 23.47 -21.55
CA LEU A 579 -40.25 24.42 -22.63
C LEU A 579 -41.64 24.29 -23.22
N VAL A 580 -42.11 23.06 -23.45
CA VAL A 580 -43.46 22.79 -23.96
C VAL A 580 -44.54 23.25 -22.97
N SER A 581 -44.34 22.99 -21.67
CA SER A 581 -45.25 23.45 -20.62
C SER A 581 -45.35 24.97 -20.56
N LYS A 582 -44.26 25.68 -20.79
CA LYS A 582 -44.16 27.14 -20.69
C LYS A 582 -44.63 27.86 -21.95
N TYR A 583 -44.33 27.31 -23.14
CA TYR A 583 -44.53 28.00 -24.42
C TYR A 583 -45.54 27.32 -25.36
N GLY A 584 -46.07 26.17 -24.95
CA GLY A 584 -47.05 25.40 -25.73
C GLY A 584 -46.38 24.37 -26.66
N LYS A 585 -47.17 23.36 -27.09
CA LYS A 585 -46.69 22.32 -28.03
C LYS A 585 -46.43 22.85 -29.44
N GLU A 586 -46.94 24.03 -29.74
CA GLU A 586 -46.82 24.70 -31.06
C GLU A 586 -45.39 25.02 -31.45
N ILE A 587 -44.47 25.07 -30.51
CA ILE A 587 -43.03 25.31 -30.77
C ILE A 587 -42.31 24.06 -31.28
N LEU A 588 -42.93 22.88 -31.27
CA LEU A 588 -42.37 21.64 -31.77
C LEU A 588 -42.77 21.38 -33.21
N LYS A 589 -41.84 20.89 -34.04
CA LYS A 589 -42.22 20.32 -35.34
C LYS A 589 -42.96 19.02 -35.10
N GLY A 590 -44.23 18.95 -35.53
CA GLY A 590 -45.09 17.80 -35.38
C GLY A 590 -44.56 16.53 -36.04
#